data_89a43a71d2e4be3e252adc6f732bad9f
#
_entry.id   89a43a71d2e4be3e252adc6f732bad9f
#
_cell.length_a   1.000
_cell.length_b   1.000
_cell.length_c   1.000
_cell.angle_alpha   90.00
_cell.angle_beta   90.00
_cell.angle_gamma   90.00
#
_symmetry.space_group_name_H-M   'P 1'
#
loop_
_entity.id
_entity.type
_entity.pdbx_description
1 polymer ?
#
loop_
_entity_poly.entity_id
_entity_poly.type
_entity_poly.pdbx_seq_one_letter_code
_entity_poly.pdbx_strand_id
1 'polypeptide(L)'
;MTSTESTPLLMAQERELRAKLKELRDHITKNADNVGERFPNEARKMHYGEIEHRSIYGEATLESAKEMIDEGIELHPLPVLPDEHN
;
A
#
# COMPACT_ATOMS: atom_id res chain seq x y z
N MET A 1 -28.44 -27.20 -4.86
CA MET A 1 -27.98 -25.91 -4.36
C MET A 1 -26.52 -25.69 -4.70
N THR A 2 -26.34 -24.86 -5.67
CA THR A 2 -24.98 -24.61 -6.14
C THR A 2 -24.24 -23.61 -5.25
N SER A 3 -24.97 -22.74 -4.55
CA SER A 3 -24.34 -21.74 -3.72
C SER A 3 -23.56 -22.33 -2.56
N THR A 4 -24.02 -23.48 -2.03
CA THR A 4 -23.32 -24.13 -0.92
C THR A 4 -21.97 -24.69 -1.38
N GLU A 5 -21.91 -25.17 -2.62
CA GLU A 5 -20.67 -25.73 -3.15
C GLU A 5 -19.67 -24.64 -3.55
N SER A 6 -20.18 -23.52 -4.06
CA SER A 6 -19.27 -22.45 -4.48
C SER A 6 -18.71 -21.64 -3.32
N THR A 7 -19.38 -21.64 -2.18
CA THR A 7 -18.90 -20.87 -1.01
C THR A 7 -17.52 -21.31 -0.52
N PRO A 8 -17.25 -22.62 -0.33
CA PRO A 8 -15.90 -23.03 0.05
C PRO A 8 -14.83 -22.65 -0.95
N LEU A 9 -15.18 -22.70 -2.24
CA LEU A 9 -14.24 -22.32 -3.28
C LEU A 9 -13.90 -20.83 -3.21
N LEU A 10 -14.92 -20.00 -3.00
CA LEU A 10 -14.68 -18.56 -2.85
C LEU A 10 -13.83 -18.26 -1.64
N MET A 11 -14.08 -18.95 -0.52
CA MET A 11 -13.29 -18.74 0.67
C MET A 11 -11.82 -19.13 0.47
N ALA A 12 -11.59 -20.20 -0.29
CA ALA A 12 -10.23 -20.61 -0.61
C ALA A 12 -9.53 -19.56 -1.45
N GLN A 13 -10.25 -19.00 -2.44
CA GLN A 13 -9.71 -17.95 -3.29
C GLN A 13 -9.41 -16.68 -2.50
N GLU A 14 -10.28 -16.34 -1.57
CA GLU A 14 -10.07 -15.18 -0.71
C GLU A 14 -8.83 -15.35 0.14
N ARG A 15 -8.62 -16.54 0.69
CA ARG A 15 -7.44 -16.81 1.52
C ARG A 15 -6.17 -16.73 0.69
N GLU A 16 -6.21 -17.25 -0.53
CA GLU A 16 -5.06 -17.16 -1.43
C GLU A 16 -4.73 -15.71 -1.76
N LEU A 17 -5.75 -14.93 -2.10
CA LEU A 17 -5.56 -13.53 -2.41
C LEU A 17 -5.00 -12.79 -1.22
N ARG A 18 -5.57 -13.02 -0.04
CA ARG A 18 -5.11 -12.37 1.18
C ARG A 18 -3.66 -12.72 1.48
N ALA A 19 -3.30 -13.99 1.31
CA ALA A 19 -1.91 -14.42 1.53
C ALA A 19 -0.95 -13.71 0.58
N LYS A 20 -1.34 -13.56 -0.68
CA LYS A 20 -0.51 -12.88 -1.67
C LYS A 20 -0.39 -11.40 -1.38
N LEU A 21 -1.47 -10.78 -0.96
CA LEU A 21 -1.43 -9.36 -0.57
C LEU A 21 -0.52 -9.15 0.63
N LYS A 22 -0.59 -10.07 1.60
CA LYS A 22 0.27 -10.01 2.77
C LYS A 22 1.73 -10.16 2.38
N GLU A 23 2.04 -11.10 1.51
CA GLU A 23 3.40 -11.29 1.01
C GLU A 23 3.92 -10.04 0.32
N LEU A 24 3.09 -9.44 -0.53
CA LEU A 24 3.47 -8.22 -1.24
C LEU A 24 3.72 -7.08 -0.26
N ARG A 25 2.82 -6.88 0.70
CA ARG A 25 3.00 -5.84 1.70
C ARG A 25 4.25 -6.06 2.51
N ASP A 26 4.47 -7.30 2.96
CA ASP A 26 5.66 -7.63 3.75
C ASP A 26 6.93 -7.38 2.96
N HIS A 27 6.92 -7.70 1.68
CA HIS A 27 8.06 -7.43 0.82
C HIS A 27 8.34 -5.93 0.70
N ILE A 28 7.31 -5.15 0.49
CA ILE A 28 7.43 -3.70 0.37
C ILE A 28 7.96 -3.09 1.68
N THR A 29 7.34 -3.45 2.80
CA THR A 29 7.72 -2.87 4.10
C THR A 29 9.10 -3.31 4.55
N LYS A 30 9.54 -4.48 4.11
CA LYS A 30 10.88 -4.97 4.44
C LYS A 30 11.98 -4.23 3.69
N ASN A 31 11.65 -3.76 2.49
CA ASN A 31 12.63 -3.14 1.60
C ASN A 31 12.47 -1.63 1.47
N ALA A 32 11.67 -1.02 2.33
CA ALA A 32 11.43 0.41 2.28
C ALA A 32 11.42 0.99 3.69
N ASP A 33 11.72 2.28 3.78
CA ASP A 33 11.70 2.97 5.06
C ASP A 33 10.32 3.50 5.39
N ASN A 34 9.88 3.25 6.62
CA ASN A 34 8.60 3.79 7.08
C ASN A 34 8.83 5.23 7.56
N VAL A 35 8.29 6.17 6.82
CA VAL A 35 8.42 7.59 7.17
C VAL A 35 7.15 8.15 7.81
N GLY A 36 6.14 7.30 7.99
CA GLY A 36 4.91 7.68 8.68
C GLY A 36 4.26 8.90 8.08
N GLU A 37 3.87 9.84 8.93
CA GLU A 37 3.19 11.05 8.50
C GLU A 37 4.07 12.00 7.70
N ARG A 38 5.37 11.78 7.70
CA ARG A 38 6.29 12.60 6.90
C ARG A 38 6.32 12.19 5.43
N PHE A 39 5.53 11.20 5.06
CA PHE A 39 5.55 10.68 3.69
C PHE A 39 5.38 11.77 2.63
N PRO A 40 4.40 12.68 2.72
CA PRO A 40 4.27 13.72 1.70
C PRO A 40 5.50 14.59 1.56
N ASN A 41 6.09 15.01 2.69
CA ASN A 41 7.27 15.86 2.64
C ASN A 41 8.47 15.13 2.04
N GLU A 42 8.68 13.88 2.47
CA GLU A 42 9.80 13.10 1.97
C GLU A 42 9.64 12.80 0.49
N ALA A 43 8.44 12.45 0.07
CA ALA A 43 8.16 12.16 -1.34
C ALA A 43 8.41 13.39 -2.22
N ARG A 44 7.99 14.55 -1.74
CA ARG A 44 8.21 15.79 -2.49
C ARG A 44 9.69 16.14 -2.60
N LYS A 45 10.44 15.97 -1.52
CA LYS A 45 11.88 16.25 -1.54
C LYS A 45 12.58 15.38 -2.57
N MET A 46 12.19 14.11 -2.65
CA MET A 46 12.77 13.22 -3.64
C MET A 46 12.36 13.62 -5.06
N HIS A 47 11.09 13.96 -5.24
CA HIS A 47 10.56 14.33 -6.55
C HIS A 47 11.25 15.57 -7.11
N TYR A 48 11.49 16.55 -6.25
CA TYR A 48 12.09 17.82 -6.67
C TYR A 48 13.62 17.82 -6.56
N GLY A 49 14.21 16.66 -6.30
CA GLY A 49 15.67 16.52 -6.35
C GLY A 49 16.40 17.07 -5.13
N GLU A 50 15.69 17.31 -4.03
CA GLU A 50 16.31 17.86 -2.83
C GLU A 50 17.09 16.83 -2.02
N ILE A 51 16.66 15.56 -2.11
CA ILE A 51 17.35 14.46 -1.46
C ILE A 51 17.40 13.28 -2.42
N GLU A 52 18.24 12.31 -2.11
CA GLU A 52 18.38 11.12 -2.94
C GLU A 52 17.14 10.26 -2.89
N HIS A 53 16.85 9.60 -4.00
CA HIS A 53 15.73 8.68 -4.08
C HIS A 53 16.00 7.42 -3.27
N ARG A 54 14.99 7.00 -2.53
CA ARG A 54 15.01 5.72 -1.85
C ARG A 54 13.57 5.24 -1.71
N SER A 55 13.41 3.97 -1.43
CA SER A 55 12.06 3.41 -1.26
C SER A 55 11.52 3.78 0.11
N ILE A 56 10.35 4.41 0.12
CA ILE A 56 9.69 4.81 1.36
C ILE A 56 8.21 4.42 1.31
N TYR A 57 7.62 4.27 2.49
CA TYR A 57 6.18 4.14 2.62
C TYR A 57 5.74 4.91 3.86
N GLY A 58 4.46 5.21 3.93
CA GLY A 58 3.95 5.96 5.06
C GLY A 58 2.49 6.30 4.89
N GLU A 59 2.10 7.43 5.44
CA GLU A 59 0.71 7.85 5.48
C GLU A 59 0.52 9.21 4.84
N ALA A 60 -0.62 9.36 4.21
CA ALA A 60 -1.02 10.65 3.67
C ALA A 60 -2.55 10.72 3.67
N THR A 61 -3.08 11.92 3.82
CA THR A 61 -4.52 12.10 3.66
C THR A 61 -4.87 11.93 2.20
N LEU A 62 -6.13 11.64 1.91
CA LEU A 62 -6.57 11.52 0.53
C LEU A 62 -6.32 12.83 -0.23
N GLU A 63 -6.56 13.95 0.43
CA GLU A 63 -6.31 15.27 -0.13
C GLU A 63 -4.85 15.45 -0.52
N SER A 64 -3.96 15.12 0.41
CA SER A 64 -2.53 15.23 0.18
C SER A 64 -2.06 14.30 -0.92
N ALA A 65 -2.62 13.09 -0.97
CA ALA A 65 -2.28 12.13 -2.02
C ALA A 65 -2.67 12.66 -3.39
N LYS A 66 -3.85 13.27 -3.50
CA LYS A 66 -4.31 13.86 -4.75
C LYS A 66 -3.39 14.99 -5.20
N GLU A 67 -2.98 15.82 -4.26
CA GLU A 67 -2.06 16.92 -4.56
C GLU A 67 -0.74 16.40 -5.09
N MET A 68 -0.21 15.36 -4.46
CA MET A 68 1.05 14.77 -4.90
C MET A 68 0.94 14.19 -6.31
N ILE A 69 -0.16 13.52 -6.60
CA ILE A 69 -0.39 12.98 -7.93
C ILE A 69 -0.46 14.11 -8.96
N ASP A 70 -1.14 15.19 -8.60
CA ASP A 70 -1.24 16.37 -9.48
C ASP A 70 0.14 17.00 -9.73
N GLU A 71 1.05 16.86 -8.79
CA GLU A 71 2.43 17.35 -8.93
C GLU A 71 3.28 16.40 -9.76
N GLY A 72 2.76 15.26 -10.16
CA GLY A 72 3.49 14.29 -10.95
C GLY A 72 4.22 13.24 -10.13
N ILE A 73 3.95 13.17 -8.85
CA ILE A 73 4.58 12.17 -7.99
C ILE A 73 3.83 10.85 -8.14
N GLU A 74 4.55 9.79 -8.40
CA GLU A 74 3.96 8.47 -8.56
C GLU A 74 3.73 7.82 -7.19
N LEU A 75 2.48 7.51 -6.90
CA LEU A 75 2.08 6.89 -5.64
C LEU A 75 1.40 5.56 -5.90
N HIS A 76 1.65 4.62 -5.03
CA HIS A 76 1.01 3.31 -5.09
C HIS A 76 0.44 2.97 -3.72
N PRO A 77 -0.80 2.48 -3.66
CA PRO A 77 -1.36 2.09 -2.37
C PRO A 77 -0.64 0.87 -1.82
N LEU A 78 -0.40 0.89 -0.52
CA LEU A 78 0.15 -0.25 0.16
C LEU A 78 -1.02 -1.18 0.51
N PRO A 79 -0.92 -2.48 0.22
CA PRO A 79 -2.02 -3.39 0.54
C PRO A 79 -2.36 -3.39 2.02
N VAL A 80 -3.64 -3.28 2.33
CA VAL A 80 -4.15 -3.31 3.69
C VAL A 80 -5.11 -4.47 3.81
N LEU A 81 -4.93 -5.29 4.83
CA LEU A 81 -5.77 -6.44 5.06
C LEU A 81 -6.79 -6.13 6.14
N PRO A 82 -8.08 -6.38 5.87
CA PRO A 82 -9.13 -6.02 6.83
C PRO A 82 -8.98 -6.64 8.22
N ASP A 83 -8.47 -7.85 8.29
CA ASP A 83 -8.33 -8.56 9.57
C ASP A 83 -7.12 -8.11 10.38
N GLU A 84 -6.40 -7.12 9.92
CA GLU A 84 -5.29 -6.54 10.69
C GLU A 84 -5.70 -5.29 11.45
N HIS A 85 -6.96 -4.92 11.31
CA HIS A 85 -7.51 -3.79 12.05
C HIS A 85 -8.07 -4.26 13.38
N ASN A 86 -7.51 -3.81 14.45
CA ASN A 86 -8.01 -4.12 15.78
C ASN A 86 -7.95 -2.92 16.67
#